data_1a2f9d2b8e95bf53f68cc302983bc24b
#
_entry.id   1a2f9d2b8e95bf53f68cc302983bc24b
#
_cell.length_a   1.000
_cell.length_b   1.000
_cell.length_c   1.000
_cell.angle_alpha   90.00
_cell.angle_beta   90.00
_cell.angle_gamma   90.00
#
_symmetry.space_group_name_H-M   'P 1'
#
loop_
_entity.id
_entity.type
_entity.pdbx_description
1 polymer ?
#
loop_
_entity_poly.entity_id
_entity_poly.type
_entity_poly.pdbx_seq_one_letter_code
_entity_poly.pdbx_strand_id
1 'polypeptide(L)'
;GDHRDLHTAYRRQRQMCIRDSYKTEHHTVKGFPGAQDISNEALLELDVDILVPAALQAQITGENASRIKAKVVTELANGPVTPEADPILTQNNVLVVPDILANAGGVTVSYFEWIQNTYGYYWAEEETYEKLEKIMKDAFHRTHEMFKKNEGGITMRMATDMVAVEHVAEAIKVKGWA
;
A
#
# COMPACT_ATOMS: atom_id res chain seq x y z
N GLY A 1 18.62 -1.54 -22.62
CA GLY A 1 18.14 -2.33 -21.49
C GLY A 1 18.80 -3.70 -21.51
N ASP A 2 19.38 -4.11 -20.39
CA ASP A 2 20.22 -5.31 -20.26
C ASP A 2 19.35 -6.56 -20.46
N HIS A 3 19.76 -7.47 -21.37
CA HIS A 3 19.10 -8.77 -21.61
C HIS A 3 18.89 -9.60 -20.31
N ARG A 4 19.66 -9.33 -19.26
CA ARG A 4 19.54 -9.95 -17.94
C ARG A 4 18.24 -9.60 -17.23
N ASP A 5 17.74 -8.38 -17.38
CA ASP A 5 16.50 -7.92 -16.73
C ASP A 5 15.25 -8.58 -17.33
N LEU A 6 15.24 -8.77 -18.66
CA LEU A 6 14.17 -9.48 -19.34
C LEU A 6 14.08 -10.95 -18.91
N HIS A 7 15.23 -11.65 -18.79
CA HIS A 7 15.25 -13.03 -18.31
C HIS A 7 14.80 -13.18 -16.86
N THR A 8 15.09 -12.21 -16.00
CA THR A 8 14.67 -12.22 -14.60
C THR A 8 13.17 -11.96 -14.50
N ALA A 9 12.61 -11.03 -15.27
CA ALA A 9 11.19 -10.77 -15.34
C ALA A 9 10.40 -11.99 -15.87
N TYR A 10 10.89 -12.65 -16.94
CA TYR A 10 10.32 -13.89 -17.48
C TYR A 10 10.33 -15.05 -16.48
N ARG A 11 11.41 -15.22 -15.71
CA ARG A 11 11.48 -16.25 -14.67
C ARG A 11 10.49 -15.98 -13.54
N ARG A 12 10.35 -14.74 -13.08
CA ARG A 12 9.39 -14.36 -12.02
C ARG A 12 7.95 -14.57 -12.48
N GLN A 13 7.60 -14.16 -13.68
CA GLN A 13 6.27 -14.36 -14.26
C GLN A 13 5.95 -15.85 -14.43
N ARG A 14 6.89 -16.65 -14.91
CA ARG A 14 6.73 -18.10 -15.03
C ARG A 14 6.51 -18.77 -13.66
N GLN A 15 7.25 -18.37 -12.62
CA GLN A 15 7.05 -18.87 -11.26
C GLN A 15 5.67 -18.50 -10.72
N MET A 16 5.19 -17.30 -11.02
CA MET A 16 3.85 -16.85 -10.62
C MET A 16 2.77 -17.70 -11.27
N CYS A 17 2.84 -17.96 -12.56
CA CYS A 17 1.90 -18.83 -13.27
C CYS A 17 1.91 -20.28 -12.73
N ILE A 18 3.09 -20.84 -12.44
CA ILE A 18 3.21 -22.20 -11.88
C ILE A 18 2.55 -22.26 -10.51
N ARG A 19 2.77 -21.27 -9.66
CA ARG A 19 2.15 -21.17 -8.33
C ARG A 19 0.63 -21.01 -8.44
N ASP A 20 0.13 -20.21 -9.36
CA ASP A 20 -1.30 -20.01 -9.57
C ASP A 20 -1.98 -21.27 -10.08
N SER A 21 -1.34 -22.03 -10.98
CA SER A 21 -1.83 -23.35 -11.43
C SER A 21 -1.88 -24.33 -10.27
N TYR A 22 -0.83 -24.40 -9.44
CA TYR A 22 -0.80 -25.25 -8.24
C TYR A 22 -1.94 -24.87 -7.27
N LYS A 23 -2.13 -23.57 -7.01
CA LYS A 23 -3.22 -23.11 -6.14
C LYS A 23 -4.59 -23.46 -6.69
N THR A 24 -4.79 -23.40 -7.99
CA THR A 24 -6.05 -23.75 -8.65
C THR A 24 -6.34 -25.25 -8.51
N GLU A 25 -5.32 -26.09 -8.65
CA GLU A 25 -5.45 -27.55 -8.55
C GLU A 25 -5.62 -28.02 -7.11
N HIS A 26 -4.84 -27.48 -6.17
CA HIS A 26 -4.77 -27.94 -4.78
C HIS A 26 -5.56 -27.09 -3.79
N HIS A 27 -6.14 -25.97 -4.24
CA HIS A 27 -6.86 -24.97 -3.42
C HIS A 27 -6.01 -24.34 -2.30
N THR A 28 -4.70 -24.52 -2.35
CA THR A 28 -3.73 -24.00 -1.38
C THR A 28 -2.38 -23.81 -2.04
N VAL A 29 -1.52 -22.98 -1.45
CA VAL A 29 -0.10 -22.88 -1.80
C VAL A 29 0.80 -23.65 -0.83
N LYS A 30 0.21 -24.26 0.23
CA LYS A 30 0.94 -25.04 1.20
C LYS A 30 1.52 -26.31 0.54
N GLY A 31 2.78 -26.60 0.83
CA GLY A 31 3.50 -27.73 0.23
C GLY A 31 3.90 -27.51 -1.23
N PHE A 32 3.91 -26.26 -1.71
CA PHE A 32 4.36 -25.95 -3.08
C PHE A 32 5.80 -26.44 -3.30
N PRO A 33 6.09 -27.21 -4.38
CA PRO A 33 7.42 -27.74 -4.64
C PRO A 33 8.48 -26.65 -4.75
N GLY A 34 9.56 -26.78 -3.98
CA GLY A 34 10.65 -25.82 -3.94
C GLY A 34 10.40 -24.58 -3.07
N ALA A 35 9.29 -24.54 -2.32
CA ALA A 35 9.03 -23.53 -1.29
C ALA A 35 9.07 -24.17 0.11
N GLN A 36 9.31 -23.34 1.11
CA GLN A 36 9.23 -23.71 2.52
C GLN A 36 7.96 -23.10 3.10
N ASP A 37 7.14 -23.92 3.78
CA ASP A 37 6.00 -23.42 4.52
C ASP A 37 6.46 -22.66 5.77
N ILE A 38 5.92 -21.46 5.95
CA ILE A 38 6.16 -20.63 7.15
C ILE A 38 4.83 -20.16 7.73
N SER A 39 4.81 -19.83 9.01
CA SER A 39 3.62 -19.23 9.63
C SER A 39 3.43 -17.76 9.16
N ASN A 40 2.24 -17.22 9.37
CA ASN A 40 1.96 -15.82 9.07
C ASN A 40 2.86 -14.87 9.89
N GLU A 41 3.07 -15.17 11.16
CA GLU A 41 3.95 -14.43 12.06
C GLU A 41 5.39 -14.45 11.53
N ALA A 42 5.91 -15.62 11.16
CA ALA A 42 7.25 -15.75 10.60
C ALA A 42 7.40 -15.02 9.26
N LEU A 43 6.32 -14.97 8.45
CA LEU A 43 6.29 -14.20 7.19
C LEU A 43 6.42 -12.71 7.45
N LEU A 44 5.68 -12.18 8.43
CA LEU A 44 5.71 -10.76 8.78
C LEU A 44 7.07 -10.32 9.36
N GLU A 45 7.78 -11.22 10.03
CA GLU A 45 9.06 -10.98 10.70
C GLU A 45 10.30 -11.28 9.83
N LEU A 46 10.09 -11.53 8.51
CA LEU A 46 11.19 -11.73 7.57
C LEU A 46 12.08 -10.48 7.46
N ASP A 47 13.38 -10.71 7.27
CA ASP A 47 14.33 -9.64 6.98
C ASP A 47 14.22 -9.25 5.51
N VAL A 48 13.40 -8.25 5.25
CA VAL A 48 13.09 -7.72 3.92
C VAL A 48 13.15 -6.19 3.94
N ASP A 49 13.40 -5.57 2.79
CA ASP A 49 13.40 -4.10 2.71
C ASP A 49 11.99 -3.52 2.81
N ILE A 50 11.02 -4.17 2.14
CA ILE A 50 9.63 -3.71 2.06
C ILE A 50 8.70 -4.86 2.45
N LEU A 51 7.83 -4.60 3.42
CA LEU A 51 6.74 -5.50 3.81
C LEU A 51 5.40 -4.90 3.38
N VAL A 52 4.57 -5.71 2.70
CA VAL A 52 3.29 -5.28 2.17
C VAL A 52 2.15 -6.12 2.74
N PRO A 53 1.57 -5.76 3.88
CA PRO A 53 0.37 -6.41 4.39
C PRO A 53 -0.84 -6.02 3.51
N ALA A 54 -1.35 -6.99 2.75
CA ALA A 54 -2.35 -6.76 1.70
C ALA A 54 -3.61 -7.61 1.84
N ALA A 55 -3.76 -8.41 2.93
CA ALA A 55 -4.86 -9.34 3.07
C ALA A 55 -5.83 -8.99 4.21
N LEU A 56 -5.34 -8.92 5.44
CA LEU A 56 -6.18 -8.80 6.64
C LEU A 56 -5.79 -7.59 7.49
N GLN A 57 -6.77 -7.10 8.24
CA GLN A 57 -6.57 -6.09 9.28
C GLN A 57 -5.81 -6.66 10.49
N ALA A 58 -5.22 -5.79 11.32
CA ALA A 58 -4.60 -6.12 12.60
C ALA A 58 -3.56 -7.26 12.54
N GLN A 59 -2.70 -7.25 11.52
CA GLN A 59 -1.64 -8.23 11.36
C GLN A 59 -0.35 -7.82 12.07
N ILE A 60 -0.08 -6.52 12.15
CA ILE A 60 1.03 -5.95 12.91
C ILE A 60 0.43 -5.24 14.12
N THR A 61 0.69 -5.80 15.29
CA THR A 61 0.11 -5.38 16.57
C THR A 61 1.20 -4.96 17.54
N GLY A 62 0.83 -4.43 18.72
CA GLY A 62 1.79 -4.14 19.78
C GLY A 62 2.62 -5.34 20.22
N GLU A 63 2.12 -6.57 19.98
CA GLU A 63 2.82 -7.79 20.37
C GLU A 63 3.98 -8.18 19.43
N ASN A 64 3.86 -7.90 18.12
CA ASN A 64 4.85 -8.31 17.12
C ASN A 64 5.59 -7.15 16.46
N ALA A 65 5.13 -5.91 16.61
CA ALA A 65 5.71 -4.73 15.96
C ALA A 65 7.23 -4.57 16.24
N SER A 66 7.68 -4.93 17.45
CA SER A 66 9.10 -4.85 17.82
C SER A 66 9.98 -5.86 17.06
N ARG A 67 9.39 -6.89 16.45
CA ARG A 67 10.11 -7.93 15.69
C ARG A 67 10.08 -7.71 14.18
N ILE A 68 9.36 -6.69 13.72
CA ILE A 68 9.35 -6.31 12.29
C ILE A 68 10.73 -5.78 11.90
N LYS A 69 11.31 -6.39 10.86
CA LYS A 69 12.65 -6.06 10.37
C LYS A 69 12.65 -5.25 9.09
N ALA A 70 11.50 -5.12 8.46
CA ALA A 70 11.34 -4.34 7.24
C ALA A 70 11.69 -2.86 7.48
N LYS A 71 12.30 -2.22 6.49
CA LYS A 71 12.58 -0.77 6.53
C LYS A 71 11.33 0.05 6.24
N VAL A 72 10.45 -0.50 5.39
CA VAL A 72 9.21 0.13 4.97
C VAL A 72 8.07 -0.87 5.08
N VAL A 73 6.96 -0.45 5.69
CA VAL A 73 5.67 -1.15 5.67
C VAL A 73 4.71 -0.36 4.81
N THR A 74 4.18 -0.97 3.75
CA THR A 74 3.18 -0.33 2.87
C THR A 74 1.84 -1.03 3.05
N GLU A 75 0.88 -0.35 3.64
CA GLU A 75 -0.42 -0.90 4.00
C GLU A 75 -1.36 -0.97 2.80
N LEU A 76 -1.49 -2.12 2.14
CA LEU A 76 -2.49 -2.31 1.09
C LEU A 76 -3.81 -2.89 1.60
N ALA A 77 -3.81 -3.62 2.72
CA ALA A 77 -5.04 -3.93 3.46
C ALA A 77 -5.53 -2.69 4.22
N ASN A 78 -6.79 -2.70 4.68
CA ASN A 78 -7.30 -1.67 5.58
C ASN A 78 -6.92 -2.02 7.03
N GLY A 79 -6.27 -1.09 7.73
CA GLY A 79 -5.88 -1.22 9.13
C GLY A 79 -5.00 -2.43 9.46
N PRO A 80 -3.98 -2.79 8.66
CA PRO A 80 -3.14 -3.94 8.97
C PRO A 80 -2.18 -3.69 10.15
N VAL A 81 -1.82 -2.43 10.40
CA VAL A 81 -1.05 -1.98 11.56
C VAL A 81 -2.00 -1.39 12.58
N THR A 82 -1.96 -1.88 13.82
CA THR A 82 -2.79 -1.35 14.89
C THR A 82 -2.24 -0.02 15.45
N PRO A 83 -3.08 0.82 16.08
CA PRO A 83 -2.61 2.07 16.69
C PRO A 83 -1.49 1.89 17.71
N GLU A 84 -1.48 0.77 18.44
CA GLU A 84 -0.44 0.44 19.43
C GLU A 84 0.88 0.08 18.77
N ALA A 85 0.84 -0.49 17.56
CA ALA A 85 2.03 -0.89 16.81
C ALA A 85 2.74 0.30 16.13
N ASP A 86 1.99 1.30 15.69
CA ASP A 86 2.51 2.45 14.92
C ASP A 86 3.68 3.18 15.64
N PRO A 87 3.58 3.55 16.95
CA PRO A 87 4.70 4.16 17.66
C PRO A 87 5.90 3.22 17.84
N ILE A 88 5.68 1.91 17.97
CA ILE A 88 6.77 0.93 18.09
C ILE A 88 7.55 0.84 16.79
N LEU A 89 6.85 0.77 15.64
CA LEU A 89 7.48 0.78 14.33
C LEU A 89 8.28 2.07 14.09
N THR A 90 7.72 3.21 14.48
CA THR A 90 8.38 4.52 14.38
C THR A 90 9.67 4.56 15.21
N GLN A 91 9.65 4.07 16.46
CA GLN A 91 10.82 3.98 17.32
C GLN A 91 11.92 3.07 16.74
N ASN A 92 11.52 2.04 15.99
CA ASN A 92 12.44 1.13 15.30
C ASN A 92 12.89 1.65 13.93
N ASN A 93 12.58 2.91 13.58
CA ASN A 93 12.87 3.54 12.28
C ASN A 93 12.25 2.80 11.08
N VAL A 94 11.11 2.16 11.28
CA VAL A 94 10.30 1.58 10.19
C VAL A 94 9.36 2.64 9.65
N LEU A 95 9.50 2.97 8.37
CA LEU A 95 8.58 3.89 7.70
C LEU A 95 7.26 3.17 7.38
N VAL A 96 6.15 3.65 7.91
CA VAL A 96 4.82 3.14 7.57
C VAL A 96 4.17 4.06 6.54
N VAL A 97 3.90 3.55 5.35
CA VAL A 97 3.04 4.21 4.35
C VAL A 97 1.61 3.76 4.63
N PRO A 98 0.74 4.65 5.15
CA PRO A 98 -0.56 4.26 5.70
C PRO A 98 -1.54 3.86 4.62
N ASP A 99 -2.52 3.03 5.00
CA ASP A 99 -3.54 2.44 4.14
C ASP A 99 -4.35 3.48 3.35
N ILE A 100 -4.82 4.55 4.00
CA ILE A 100 -5.59 5.62 3.35
C ILE A 100 -4.82 6.33 2.23
N LEU A 101 -3.50 6.20 2.18
CA LEU A 101 -2.67 6.68 1.08
C LEU A 101 -2.32 5.53 0.13
N ALA A 102 -1.82 4.42 0.65
CA ALA A 102 -1.24 3.34 -0.15
C ALA A 102 -2.29 2.58 -0.99
N ASN A 103 -3.49 2.37 -0.45
CA ASN A 103 -4.57 1.65 -1.13
C ASN A 103 -5.62 2.54 -1.82
N ALA A 104 -5.44 3.87 -1.78
CA ALA A 104 -6.38 4.85 -2.36
C ALA A 104 -6.58 4.71 -3.87
N GLY A 105 -5.71 3.99 -4.57
CA GLY A 105 -5.84 3.74 -6.01
C GLY A 105 -7.16 3.05 -6.37
N GLY A 106 -7.61 2.10 -5.56
CA GLY A 106 -8.87 1.38 -5.79
C GLY A 106 -10.09 2.32 -5.77
N VAL A 107 -10.21 3.15 -4.74
CA VAL A 107 -11.33 4.11 -4.63
C VAL A 107 -11.24 5.20 -5.69
N THR A 108 -10.04 5.61 -6.09
CA THR A 108 -9.82 6.58 -7.16
C THR A 108 -10.35 6.04 -8.50
N VAL A 109 -10.06 4.78 -8.84
CA VAL A 109 -10.58 4.14 -10.06
C VAL A 109 -12.09 3.94 -9.98
N SER A 110 -12.65 3.60 -8.84
CA SER A 110 -14.12 3.54 -8.64
C SER A 110 -14.77 4.91 -8.88
N TYR A 111 -14.12 6.00 -8.46
CA TYR A 111 -14.58 7.35 -8.78
C TYR A 111 -14.53 7.65 -10.29
N PHE A 112 -13.49 7.20 -10.98
CA PHE A 112 -13.40 7.32 -12.44
C PHE A 112 -14.52 6.54 -13.14
N GLU A 113 -14.82 5.33 -12.69
CA GLU A 113 -15.93 4.54 -13.20
C GLU A 113 -17.25 5.29 -13.01
N TRP A 114 -17.51 5.86 -11.85
CA TRP A 114 -18.69 6.65 -11.59
C TRP A 114 -18.81 7.87 -12.54
N ILE A 115 -17.72 8.60 -12.77
CA ILE A 115 -17.69 9.72 -13.73
C ILE A 115 -18.06 9.24 -15.13
N GLN A 116 -17.38 8.20 -15.62
CA GLN A 116 -17.58 7.66 -16.96
C GLN A 116 -19.02 7.19 -17.17
N ASN A 117 -19.58 6.49 -16.19
CA ASN A 117 -20.97 6.05 -16.22
C ASN A 117 -21.96 7.23 -16.21
N THR A 118 -21.67 8.29 -15.45
CA THR A 118 -22.54 9.46 -15.33
C THR A 118 -22.56 10.27 -16.65
N TYR A 119 -21.42 10.41 -17.31
CA TYR A 119 -21.30 11.18 -18.54
C TYR A 119 -21.50 10.34 -19.81
N GLY A 120 -21.54 8.99 -19.70
CA GLY A 120 -21.68 8.10 -20.85
C GLY A 120 -20.48 8.12 -21.80
N TYR A 121 -19.30 8.53 -21.31
CA TYR A 121 -18.07 8.60 -22.08
C TYR A 121 -16.96 7.83 -21.36
N TYR A 122 -16.44 6.80 -22.03
CA TYR A 122 -15.43 5.91 -21.44
C TYR A 122 -14.04 6.25 -21.96
N TRP A 123 -13.10 6.32 -21.03
CA TRP A 123 -11.69 6.59 -21.30
C TRP A 123 -10.97 5.33 -21.76
N ALA A 124 -9.90 5.51 -22.52
CA ALA A 124 -8.96 4.43 -22.80
C ALA A 124 -8.24 3.99 -21.51
N GLU A 125 -7.75 2.76 -21.53
CA GLU A 125 -7.03 2.20 -20.35
C GLU A 125 -5.82 3.05 -20.00
N GLU A 126 -5.05 3.47 -20.98
CA GLU A 126 -3.87 4.31 -20.81
C GLU A 126 -4.22 5.66 -20.15
N GLU A 127 -5.29 6.30 -20.58
CA GLU A 127 -5.77 7.55 -19.99
C GLU A 127 -6.17 7.37 -18.52
N THR A 128 -6.80 6.25 -18.21
CA THR A 128 -7.17 5.89 -16.84
C THR A 128 -5.94 5.74 -15.95
N TYR A 129 -4.91 5.03 -16.44
CA TYR A 129 -3.66 4.86 -15.71
C TYR A 129 -2.89 6.16 -15.53
N GLU A 130 -2.79 7.01 -16.54
CA GLU A 130 -2.14 8.32 -16.45
C GLU A 130 -2.78 9.21 -15.37
N LYS A 131 -4.12 9.25 -15.36
CA LYS A 131 -4.88 10.02 -14.36
C LYS A 131 -4.67 9.45 -12.95
N LEU A 132 -4.71 8.12 -12.81
CA LEU A 132 -4.48 7.44 -11.53
C LEU A 132 -3.06 7.72 -11.02
N GLU A 133 -2.06 7.51 -11.86
CA GLU A 133 -0.66 7.74 -11.50
C GLU A 133 -0.43 9.17 -11.01
N LYS A 134 -0.98 10.15 -11.73
CA LYS A 134 -0.88 11.57 -11.33
C LYS A 134 -1.49 11.80 -9.95
N ILE A 135 -2.71 11.33 -9.71
CA ILE A 135 -3.41 11.53 -8.42
C ILE A 135 -2.64 10.88 -7.27
N MET A 136 -2.19 9.63 -7.47
CA MET A 136 -1.47 8.90 -6.43
C MET A 136 -0.10 9.53 -6.12
N LYS A 137 0.65 9.95 -7.15
CA LYS A 137 1.92 10.65 -6.97
C LYS A 137 1.74 12.00 -6.27
N ASP A 138 0.76 12.80 -6.70
CA ASP A 138 0.48 14.10 -6.10
C ASP A 138 0.08 13.96 -4.62
N ALA A 139 -0.74 12.96 -4.28
CA ALA A 139 -1.12 12.66 -2.91
C ALA A 139 0.09 12.23 -2.05
N PHE A 140 0.92 11.33 -2.58
CA PHE A 140 2.15 10.91 -1.90
C PHE A 140 3.10 12.08 -1.66
N HIS A 141 3.36 12.91 -2.66
CA HIS A 141 4.26 14.05 -2.53
C HIS A 141 3.78 15.04 -1.47
N ARG A 142 2.49 15.40 -1.47
CA ARG A 142 1.92 16.29 -0.44
C ARG A 142 2.05 15.71 0.96
N THR A 143 1.74 14.43 1.13
CA THR A 143 1.90 13.74 2.41
C THR A 143 3.35 13.71 2.86
N HIS A 144 4.27 13.40 1.95
CA HIS A 144 5.69 13.32 2.25
C HIS A 144 6.29 14.70 2.59
N GLU A 145 5.86 15.77 1.90
CA GLU A 145 6.23 17.14 2.25
C GLU A 145 5.72 17.54 3.65
N MET A 146 4.46 17.20 3.97
CA MET A 146 3.90 17.41 5.31
C MET A 146 4.69 16.65 6.38
N PHE A 147 5.03 15.39 6.13
CA PHE A 147 5.84 14.57 7.01
C PHE A 147 7.23 15.17 7.22
N LYS A 148 7.94 15.53 6.14
CA LYS A 148 9.28 16.16 6.23
C LYS A 148 9.27 17.50 6.95
N LYS A 149 8.28 18.34 6.70
CA LYS A 149 8.15 19.63 7.37
C LYS A 149 8.03 19.51 8.89
N ASN A 150 7.51 18.38 9.37
CA ASN A 150 7.29 18.08 10.78
C ASN A 150 8.18 16.92 11.26
N GLU A 151 9.34 16.70 10.62
CA GLU A 151 10.24 15.58 10.90
C GLU A 151 10.60 15.49 12.38
N GLY A 152 10.44 14.28 12.94
CA GLY A 152 10.66 14.00 14.36
C GLY A 152 9.47 14.29 15.28
N GLY A 153 8.39 14.92 14.78
CA GLY A 153 7.20 15.23 15.58
C GLY A 153 5.94 14.46 15.23
N ILE A 154 5.86 13.88 14.02
CA ILE A 154 4.67 13.16 13.53
C ILE A 154 5.06 11.90 12.76
N THR A 155 4.13 10.94 12.66
CA THR A 155 4.25 9.78 11.77
C THR A 155 3.76 10.14 10.36
N MET A 156 4.08 9.31 9.36
CA MET A 156 3.54 9.49 8.01
C MET A 156 2.01 9.32 7.98
N ARG A 157 1.44 8.50 8.86
CA ARG A 157 -0.01 8.38 9.08
C ARG A 157 -0.60 9.73 9.50
N MET A 158 -0.04 10.35 10.54
CA MET A 158 -0.49 11.68 10.98
C MET A 158 -0.37 12.73 9.88
N ALA A 159 0.72 12.72 9.11
CA ALA A 159 0.87 13.62 7.96
C ALA A 159 -0.21 13.40 6.90
N THR A 160 -0.59 12.16 6.64
CA THR A 160 -1.66 11.82 5.70
C THR A 160 -3.02 12.32 6.20
N ASP A 161 -3.32 12.12 7.48
CA ASP A 161 -4.56 12.61 8.10
C ASP A 161 -4.62 14.14 8.07
N MET A 162 -3.50 14.83 8.34
CA MET A 162 -3.42 16.29 8.27
C MET A 162 -3.73 16.80 6.86
N VAL A 163 -3.11 16.21 5.82
CA VAL A 163 -3.39 16.56 4.42
C VAL A 163 -4.85 16.32 4.06
N ALA A 164 -5.44 15.21 4.49
CA ALA A 164 -6.84 14.90 4.23
C ALA A 164 -7.79 15.92 4.89
N VAL A 165 -7.53 16.27 6.15
CA VAL A 165 -8.32 17.29 6.89
C VAL A 165 -8.18 18.67 6.26
N GLU A 166 -6.96 19.07 5.85
CA GLU A 166 -6.75 20.34 5.15
C GLU A 166 -7.59 20.43 3.87
N HIS A 167 -7.61 19.37 3.05
CA HIS A 167 -8.41 19.33 1.82
C HIS A 167 -9.90 19.49 2.07
N VAL A 168 -10.42 18.80 3.09
CA VAL A 168 -11.84 18.90 3.46
C VAL A 168 -12.16 20.30 3.97
N ALA A 169 -11.33 20.86 4.84
CA ALA A 169 -11.49 22.20 5.37
C ALA A 169 -11.46 23.27 4.28
N GLU A 170 -10.55 23.15 3.31
CA GLU A 170 -10.49 24.06 2.17
C GLU A 170 -11.75 23.95 1.29
N ALA A 171 -12.19 22.74 0.99
CA ALA A 171 -13.42 22.53 0.23
C ALA A 171 -14.65 23.15 0.92
N ILE A 172 -14.76 23.06 2.25
CA ILE A 172 -15.83 23.69 3.04
C ILE A 172 -15.79 25.21 2.89
N LYS A 173 -14.60 25.81 3.03
CA LYS A 173 -14.40 27.27 2.88
C LYS A 173 -14.79 27.75 1.48
N VAL A 174 -14.32 27.05 0.43
CA VAL A 174 -14.63 27.40 -0.97
C VAL A 174 -16.12 27.32 -1.27
N LYS A 175 -16.84 26.39 -0.65
CA LYS A 175 -18.30 26.26 -0.78
C LYS A 175 -19.09 27.27 0.07
N GLY A 176 -18.41 28.04 0.91
CA GLY A 176 -19.07 29.02 1.78
C GLY A 176 -19.90 28.40 2.91
N TRP A 177 -19.53 27.21 3.38
CA TRP A 177 -20.22 26.50 4.48
C TRP A 177 -19.57 26.80 5.86
N ALA A 178 -18.55 27.65 5.90
CA ALA A 178 -17.86 28.10 7.10
C ALA A 178 -17.66 29.62 7.07
#